data_f8ded124fdd3b996f08cbd5bd3fd44ef
#
_entry.id   f8ded124fdd3b996f08cbd5bd3fd44ef
#
_cell.length_a   1.000
_cell.length_b   1.000
_cell.length_c   1.000
_cell.angle_alpha   90.00
_cell.angle_beta   90.00
_cell.angle_gamma   90.00
#
_symmetry.space_group_name_H-M   'P 1'
#
loop_
_entity.id
_entity.type
_entity.pdbx_description
1 polymer ?
#
loop_
_entity_poly.entity_id
_entity_poly.type
_entity_poly.pdbx_seq_one_letter_code
_entity_poly.pdbx_strand_id
1 'polypeptide(L)'
;MQRAHEGTPRVEGKAAAEADHAERTTLAGHEYLLLGEAPSLTLTEVAQRAGTSVEVAQKFWRAMGFADVQPDEVHFTDQDVAALEDTMALLDETSDSSLASASVLELLRAQSYTMDRLVLWELETFVTDLSERLGLDDTSARLVALDRIDGLVELLSR
;
A
#
# COMPACT_ATOMS: atom_id res chain seq x y z
N MET A 1 -11.55 -58.49 -5.32
CA MET A 1 -12.39 -57.53 -6.09
C MET A 1 -12.31 -56.22 -5.39
N GLN A 2 -11.32 -55.38 -5.76
CA GLN A 2 -10.89 -54.18 -5.06
C GLN A 2 -11.29 -52.96 -5.91
N ARG A 3 -12.28 -52.21 -5.45
CA ARG A 3 -12.69 -50.96 -6.12
C ARG A 3 -11.83 -49.82 -5.53
N ALA A 4 -11.00 -49.24 -6.37
CA ALA A 4 -10.29 -48.02 -6.09
C ALA A 4 -11.28 -46.86 -5.98
N HIS A 5 -11.17 -46.12 -4.90
CA HIS A 5 -11.81 -44.82 -4.71
C HIS A 5 -10.90 -43.78 -5.33
N GLU A 6 -11.15 -43.38 -6.57
CA GLU A 6 -10.62 -42.17 -7.15
C GLU A 6 -11.49 -41.01 -6.69
N GLY A 7 -11.06 -40.30 -5.67
CA GLY A 7 -11.68 -39.08 -5.13
C GLY A 7 -10.93 -37.84 -5.56
N THR A 8 -11.49 -37.09 -6.40
CA THR A 8 -11.62 -35.63 -6.57
C THR A 8 -10.55 -34.68 -6.01
N PRO A 9 -9.38 -34.51 -6.66
CA PRO A 9 -8.50 -33.35 -6.36
C PRO A 9 -8.73 -32.16 -7.29
N ARG A 10 -9.63 -32.24 -8.28
CA ARG A 10 -9.73 -31.21 -9.34
C ARG A 10 -10.73 -30.08 -9.03
N VAL A 11 -11.64 -30.29 -8.11
CA VAL A 11 -12.68 -29.28 -7.76
C VAL A 11 -12.18 -28.31 -6.69
N GLU A 12 -11.41 -28.78 -5.72
CA GLU A 12 -10.85 -27.95 -4.65
C GLU A 12 -9.81 -26.95 -5.18
N GLY A 13 -8.95 -27.36 -6.11
CA GLY A 13 -7.96 -26.47 -6.72
C GLY A 13 -8.57 -25.35 -7.57
N LYS A 14 -9.73 -25.60 -8.21
CA LYS A 14 -10.40 -24.57 -9.02
C LYS A 14 -11.11 -23.54 -8.12
N ALA A 15 -11.77 -23.99 -7.07
CA ALA A 15 -12.43 -23.10 -6.11
C ALA A 15 -11.43 -22.22 -5.37
N ALA A 16 -10.27 -22.77 -4.98
CA ALA A 16 -9.20 -22.01 -4.36
C ALA A 16 -8.59 -20.98 -5.31
N ALA A 17 -8.41 -21.30 -6.59
CA ALA A 17 -7.91 -20.37 -7.60
C ALA A 17 -8.92 -19.27 -7.94
N GLU A 18 -10.22 -19.58 -7.95
CA GLU A 18 -11.28 -18.58 -8.16
C GLU A 18 -11.42 -17.65 -6.95
N ALA A 19 -11.27 -18.15 -5.73
CA ALA A 19 -11.26 -17.34 -4.52
C ALA A 19 -10.03 -16.39 -4.47
N ASP A 20 -8.85 -16.90 -4.75
CA ASP A 20 -7.61 -16.12 -4.84
C ASP A 20 -7.67 -15.05 -5.95
N HIS A 21 -8.29 -15.37 -7.08
CA HIS A 21 -8.51 -14.39 -8.15
C HIS A 21 -9.51 -13.29 -7.75
N ALA A 22 -10.61 -13.66 -7.09
CA ALA A 22 -11.60 -12.71 -6.60
C ALA A 22 -11.01 -11.80 -5.51
N GLU A 23 -10.20 -12.35 -4.60
CA GLU A 23 -9.51 -11.61 -3.55
C GLU A 23 -8.52 -10.59 -4.11
N ARG A 24 -7.70 -11.00 -5.09
CA ARG A 24 -6.77 -10.09 -5.79
C ARG A 24 -7.51 -8.99 -6.57
N THR A 25 -8.62 -9.31 -7.22
CA THR A 25 -9.42 -8.33 -7.95
C THR A 25 -10.02 -7.30 -7.00
N THR A 26 -10.47 -7.74 -5.82
CA THR A 26 -11.01 -6.86 -4.78
C THR A 26 -9.92 -5.96 -4.20
N LEU A 27 -8.73 -6.52 -3.90
CA LEU A 27 -7.59 -5.77 -3.38
C LEU A 27 -7.11 -4.71 -4.38
N ALA A 28 -6.93 -5.08 -5.64
CA ALA A 28 -6.57 -4.14 -6.72
C ALA A 28 -7.64 -3.03 -6.92
N GLY A 29 -8.91 -3.36 -6.72
CA GLY A 29 -10.00 -2.38 -6.74
C GLY A 29 -9.89 -1.36 -5.62
N HIS A 30 -9.62 -1.80 -4.38
CA HIS A 30 -9.40 -0.91 -3.24
C HIS A 30 -8.12 -0.07 -3.39
N GLU A 31 -7.06 -0.67 -3.91
CA GLU A 31 -5.81 0.03 -4.20
C GLU A 31 -6.02 1.16 -5.22
N TYR A 32 -6.78 0.89 -6.30
CA TYR A 32 -7.16 1.91 -7.27
C TYR A 32 -7.98 3.05 -6.64
N LEU A 33 -8.92 2.73 -5.76
CA LEU A 33 -9.75 3.73 -5.08
C LEU A 33 -8.92 4.61 -4.14
N LEU A 34 -7.96 4.03 -3.41
CA LEU A 34 -7.10 4.75 -2.48
C LEU A 34 -6.06 5.63 -3.18
N LEU A 35 -5.48 5.13 -4.26
CA LEU A 35 -4.41 5.82 -5.00
C LEU A 35 -4.96 6.74 -6.10
N GLY A 36 -6.24 6.59 -6.50
CA GLY A 36 -6.84 7.33 -7.61
C GLY A 36 -6.41 6.85 -8.99
N GLU A 37 -5.40 5.97 -9.06
CA GLU A 37 -4.88 5.38 -10.29
C GLU A 37 -4.32 3.97 -10.03
N ALA A 38 -4.27 3.15 -11.07
CA ALA A 38 -3.68 1.82 -10.98
C ALA A 38 -2.14 1.93 -11.04
N PRO A 39 -1.41 1.12 -10.27
CA PRO A 39 0.04 0.99 -10.43
C PRO A 39 0.41 0.65 -11.87
N SER A 40 1.33 1.40 -12.44
CA SER A 40 1.75 1.28 -13.85
C SER A 40 3.25 1.38 -14.05
N LEU A 41 4.00 1.72 -13.01
CA LEU A 41 5.42 1.98 -13.06
C LEU A 41 6.21 1.01 -12.17
N THR A 42 7.42 0.71 -12.63
CA THR A 42 8.45 0.01 -11.85
C THR A 42 9.29 1.01 -11.05
N LEU A 43 10.00 0.55 -10.02
CA LEU A 43 10.93 1.40 -9.27
C LEU A 43 12.02 2.00 -10.18
N THR A 44 12.46 1.24 -11.18
CA THR A 44 13.44 1.71 -12.16
C THR A 44 12.90 2.89 -12.99
N GLU A 45 11.64 2.82 -13.44
CA GLU A 45 11.00 3.89 -14.19
C GLU A 45 10.76 5.14 -13.33
N VAL A 46 10.31 4.95 -12.08
CA VAL A 46 10.15 6.04 -11.11
C VAL A 46 11.47 6.76 -10.87
N ALA A 47 12.55 6.02 -10.58
CA ALA A 47 13.87 6.60 -10.38
C ALA A 47 14.39 7.36 -11.63
N GLN A 48 14.19 6.79 -12.82
CA GLN A 48 14.58 7.43 -14.07
C GLN A 48 13.81 8.73 -14.33
N ARG A 49 12.50 8.74 -14.11
CA ARG A 49 11.65 9.94 -14.28
C ARG A 49 11.99 11.02 -13.27
N ALA A 50 12.20 10.66 -12.01
CA ALA A 50 12.60 11.58 -10.96
C ALA A 50 14.09 12.02 -11.04
N GLY A 51 14.83 11.60 -12.07
CA GLY A 51 16.21 12.01 -12.30
C GLY A 51 17.21 11.53 -11.25
N THR A 52 16.90 10.40 -10.58
CA THR A 52 17.73 9.86 -9.49
C THR A 52 18.14 8.39 -9.77
N SER A 53 18.93 7.79 -8.87
CA SER A 53 19.28 6.38 -8.99
C SER A 53 18.25 5.47 -8.29
N VAL A 54 18.18 4.22 -8.74
CA VAL A 54 17.32 3.19 -8.14
C VAL A 54 17.63 3.01 -6.65
N GLU A 55 18.92 3.08 -6.27
CA GLU A 55 19.35 2.96 -4.87
C GLU A 55 18.85 4.11 -4.00
N VAL A 56 18.76 5.32 -4.54
CA VAL A 56 18.23 6.49 -3.83
C VAL A 56 16.71 6.36 -3.69
N ALA A 57 16.01 6.01 -4.77
CA ALA A 57 14.58 5.76 -4.74
C ALA A 57 14.22 4.65 -3.72
N GLN A 58 14.98 3.55 -3.71
CA GLN A 58 14.78 2.46 -2.75
C GLN A 58 15.00 2.90 -1.30
N LYS A 59 16.01 3.75 -1.04
CA LYS A 59 16.22 4.32 0.30
C LYS A 59 15.09 5.22 0.74
N PHE A 60 14.52 5.98 -0.20
CA PHE A 60 13.36 6.83 0.06
C PHE A 60 12.14 6.00 0.49
N TRP A 61 11.76 4.97 -0.28
CA TRP A 61 10.62 4.10 0.05
C TRP A 61 10.82 3.35 1.36
N ARG A 62 12.03 2.85 1.62
CA ARG A 62 12.37 2.23 2.91
C ARG A 62 12.26 3.21 4.07
N ALA A 63 12.66 4.47 3.88
CA ALA A 63 12.51 5.49 4.91
C ALA A 63 11.05 5.77 5.24
N MET A 64 10.15 5.64 4.25
CA MET A 64 8.71 5.78 4.42
C MET A 64 8.01 4.51 4.96
N GLY A 65 8.75 3.43 5.18
CA GLY A 65 8.20 2.19 5.75
C GLY A 65 7.61 1.21 4.74
N PHE A 66 7.72 1.49 3.45
CA PHE A 66 7.25 0.55 2.42
C PHE A 66 8.14 -0.68 2.32
N ALA A 67 7.52 -1.82 1.98
CA ALA A 67 8.24 -3.06 1.76
C ALA A 67 9.20 -2.96 0.56
N ASP A 68 10.27 -3.74 0.60
CA ASP A 68 11.17 -3.85 -0.54
C ASP A 68 10.46 -4.55 -1.71
N VAL A 69 10.38 -3.85 -2.83
CA VAL A 69 9.92 -4.39 -4.11
C VAL A 69 11.10 -4.60 -5.05
N GLN A 70 10.96 -5.56 -5.95
CA GLN A 70 11.98 -5.74 -6.98
C GLN A 70 11.96 -4.54 -7.94
N PRO A 71 13.12 -4.09 -8.45
CA PRO A 71 13.20 -2.88 -9.26
C PRO A 71 12.40 -2.91 -10.57
N ASP A 72 12.04 -4.09 -11.05
CA ASP A 72 11.31 -4.37 -12.30
C ASP A 72 9.83 -4.77 -12.05
N GLU A 73 9.40 -4.83 -10.79
CA GLU A 73 8.01 -5.07 -10.43
C GLU A 73 7.17 -3.78 -10.55
N VAL A 74 5.94 -3.89 -11.08
CA VAL A 74 5.01 -2.77 -11.24
C VAL A 74 4.24 -2.58 -9.93
N HIS A 75 4.55 -1.50 -9.22
CA HIS A 75 3.94 -1.16 -7.92
C HIS A 75 3.71 0.34 -7.73
N PHE A 76 4.16 1.17 -8.67
CA PHE A 76 4.18 2.62 -8.51
C PHE A 76 3.27 3.32 -9.51
N THR A 77 2.93 4.57 -9.20
CA THR A 77 2.06 5.45 -9.95
C THR A 77 2.78 6.73 -10.38
N ASP A 78 2.13 7.60 -11.14
CA ASP A 78 2.69 8.92 -11.46
C ASP A 78 2.77 9.84 -10.22
N GLN A 79 1.94 9.62 -9.20
CA GLN A 79 2.03 10.35 -7.93
C GLN A 79 3.31 9.99 -7.16
N ASP A 80 3.77 8.76 -7.24
CA ASP A 80 5.03 8.33 -6.63
C ASP A 80 6.23 9.00 -7.27
N VAL A 81 6.18 9.22 -8.58
CA VAL A 81 7.21 10.01 -9.29
C VAL A 81 7.24 11.44 -8.74
N ALA A 82 6.08 12.10 -8.65
CA ALA A 82 5.97 13.47 -8.14
C ALA A 82 6.48 13.56 -6.68
N ALA A 83 6.11 12.62 -5.82
CA ALA A 83 6.57 12.59 -4.42
C ALA A 83 8.09 12.44 -4.31
N LEU A 84 8.71 11.64 -5.17
CA LEU A 84 10.16 11.49 -5.21
C LEU A 84 10.84 12.73 -5.79
N GLU A 85 10.30 13.35 -6.84
CA GLU A 85 10.79 14.62 -7.42
C GLU A 85 10.79 15.74 -6.39
N ASP A 86 9.68 15.95 -5.69
CA ASP A 86 9.55 16.97 -4.63
C ASP A 86 10.56 16.74 -3.50
N THR A 87 10.78 15.48 -3.13
CA THR A 87 11.79 15.13 -2.12
C THR A 87 13.20 15.40 -2.61
N MET A 88 13.51 15.07 -3.87
CA MET A 88 14.83 15.36 -4.44
C MET A 88 15.08 16.88 -4.55
N ALA A 89 14.08 17.66 -4.94
CA ALA A 89 14.15 19.12 -4.97
C ALA A 89 14.43 19.69 -3.55
N LEU A 90 13.72 19.20 -2.54
CA LEU A 90 13.97 19.61 -1.15
C LEU A 90 15.38 19.26 -0.67
N LEU A 91 15.89 18.09 -1.05
CA LEU A 91 17.26 17.67 -0.72
C LEU A 91 18.31 18.55 -1.40
N ASP A 92 18.07 18.98 -2.64
CA ASP A 92 18.96 19.86 -3.38
C ASP A 92 18.97 21.29 -2.79
N GLU A 93 17.81 21.84 -2.47
CA GLU A 93 17.67 23.11 -1.77
C GLU A 93 18.37 23.13 -0.41
N THR A 94 18.38 22.01 0.30
CA THR A 94 19.01 21.87 1.62
C THR A 94 20.50 21.52 1.56
N SER A 95 21.04 21.21 0.39
CA SER A 95 22.46 20.86 0.21
C SER A 95 23.44 21.96 0.65
N ASP A 96 23.02 23.20 0.57
CA ASP A 96 23.77 24.39 1.04
C ASP A 96 23.51 24.74 2.53
N SER A 97 22.53 24.07 3.16
CA SER A 97 22.20 24.25 4.58
C SER A 97 22.84 23.13 5.41
N SER A 98 23.05 23.39 6.70
CA SER A 98 23.63 22.43 7.65
C SER A 98 22.71 21.20 7.95
N LEU A 99 21.55 21.12 7.29
CA LEU A 99 20.66 19.96 7.32
C LEU A 99 21.15 18.96 6.27
N ALA A 100 21.92 17.98 6.73
CA ALA A 100 22.35 16.88 5.87
C ALA A 100 21.14 16.12 5.32
N SER A 101 21.25 15.60 4.11
CA SER A 101 20.24 14.71 3.48
C SER A 101 19.78 13.56 4.39
N ALA A 102 20.62 13.11 5.30
CA ALA A 102 20.28 12.17 6.36
C ALA A 102 19.16 12.68 7.28
N SER A 103 19.16 13.97 7.63
CA SER A 103 18.14 14.56 8.51
C SER A 103 16.78 14.66 7.84
N VAL A 104 16.71 14.90 6.53
CA VAL A 104 15.45 14.90 5.77
C VAL A 104 14.84 13.50 5.75
N LEU A 105 15.64 12.48 5.49
CA LEU A 105 15.18 11.08 5.53
C LEU A 105 14.74 10.64 6.93
N GLU A 106 15.40 11.12 7.98
CA GLU A 106 14.97 10.87 9.37
C GLU A 106 13.64 11.54 9.69
N LEU A 107 13.40 12.76 9.21
CA LEU A 107 12.11 13.46 9.37
C LEU A 107 11.00 12.74 8.59
N LEU A 108 11.24 12.34 7.35
CA LEU A 108 10.30 11.57 6.56
C LEU A 108 9.94 10.24 7.25
N ARG A 109 10.94 9.53 7.78
CA ARG A 109 10.72 8.29 8.54
C ARG A 109 9.86 8.52 9.79
N ALA A 110 10.14 9.57 10.56
CA ALA A 110 9.39 9.91 11.75
C ALA A 110 7.94 10.29 11.42
N GLN A 111 7.72 11.02 10.34
CA GLN A 111 6.40 11.41 9.87
C GLN A 111 5.62 10.18 9.37
N SER A 112 6.22 9.36 8.52
CA SER A 112 5.59 8.13 8.00
C SER A 112 5.19 7.19 9.13
N TYR A 113 6.08 6.92 10.09
CA TYR A 113 5.77 6.10 11.25
C TYR A 113 4.60 6.66 12.09
N THR A 114 4.51 7.98 12.22
CA THR A 114 3.41 8.62 12.96
C THR A 114 2.10 8.51 12.20
N MET A 115 2.11 8.70 10.89
CA MET A 115 0.94 8.58 10.02
C MET A 115 0.43 7.13 9.99
N ASP A 116 1.32 6.15 9.84
CA ASP A 116 0.97 4.73 9.87
C ASP A 116 0.26 4.34 11.16
N ARG A 117 0.78 4.78 12.31
CA ARG A 117 0.12 4.56 13.60
C ARG A 117 -1.24 5.25 13.71
N LEU A 118 -1.37 6.45 13.18
CA LEU A 118 -2.64 7.19 13.17
C LEU A 118 -3.69 6.45 12.37
N VAL A 119 -3.35 6.05 11.13
CA VAL A 119 -4.25 5.31 10.23
C VAL A 119 -4.67 3.97 10.86
N LEU A 120 -3.74 3.23 11.44
CA LEU A 120 -4.05 1.97 12.13
C LEU A 120 -5.01 2.19 13.29
N TRP A 121 -4.80 3.22 14.10
CA TRP A 121 -5.68 3.53 15.23
C TRP A 121 -7.08 3.96 14.78
N GLU A 122 -7.18 4.78 13.75
CA GLU A 122 -8.46 5.19 13.16
C GLU A 122 -9.23 3.99 12.61
N LEU A 123 -8.54 3.12 11.86
CA LEU A 123 -9.12 1.90 11.31
C LEU A 123 -9.62 0.95 12.41
N GLU A 124 -8.81 0.71 13.45
CA GLU A 124 -9.19 -0.13 14.58
C GLU A 124 -10.42 0.44 15.34
N THR A 125 -10.47 1.75 15.51
CA THR A 125 -11.62 2.43 16.13
C THR A 125 -12.88 2.25 15.29
N PHE A 126 -12.76 2.38 13.97
CA PHE A 126 -13.87 2.23 13.05
C PHE A 126 -14.36 0.77 12.96
N VAL A 127 -13.45 -0.19 12.92
CA VAL A 127 -13.78 -1.63 12.93
C VAL A 127 -14.50 -2.00 14.24
N THR A 128 -14.02 -1.50 15.37
CA THR A 128 -14.66 -1.74 16.68
C THR A 128 -16.09 -1.19 16.71
N ASP A 129 -16.30 0.04 16.26
CA ASP A 129 -17.62 0.66 16.20
C ASP A 129 -18.58 -0.12 15.27
N LEU A 130 -18.11 -0.56 14.11
CA LEU A 130 -18.88 -1.40 13.18
C LEU A 130 -19.23 -2.76 13.81
N SER A 131 -18.28 -3.41 14.46
CA SER A 131 -18.50 -4.69 15.15
C SER A 131 -19.59 -4.56 16.22
N GLU A 132 -19.51 -3.53 17.06
CA GLU A 132 -20.47 -3.30 18.14
C GLU A 132 -21.87 -2.94 17.62
N ARG A 133 -21.97 -2.04 16.64
CA ARG A 133 -23.26 -1.58 16.10
C ARG A 133 -24.00 -2.59 15.27
N LEU A 134 -23.25 -3.38 14.49
CA LEU A 134 -23.83 -4.32 13.53
C LEU A 134 -23.83 -5.76 14.05
N GLY A 135 -23.20 -6.02 15.21
CA GLY A 135 -23.07 -7.36 15.76
C GLY A 135 -22.22 -8.29 14.90
N LEU A 136 -21.24 -7.72 14.19
CA LEU A 136 -20.36 -8.45 13.29
C LEU A 136 -19.15 -9.02 14.05
N ASP A 137 -18.65 -10.16 13.57
CA ASP A 137 -17.32 -10.62 13.94
C ASP A 137 -16.22 -9.70 13.36
N ASP A 138 -15.01 -9.79 13.90
CA ASP A 138 -13.89 -8.91 13.52
C ASP A 138 -13.57 -8.95 12.02
N THR A 139 -13.58 -10.12 11.41
CA THR A 139 -13.30 -10.28 9.97
C THR A 139 -14.36 -9.59 9.11
N SER A 140 -15.64 -9.81 9.44
CA SER A 140 -16.76 -9.18 8.74
C SER A 140 -16.77 -7.66 8.93
N ALA A 141 -16.44 -7.16 10.13
CA ALA A 141 -16.33 -5.73 10.41
C ALA A 141 -15.19 -5.10 9.60
N ARG A 142 -14.03 -5.76 9.46
CA ARG A 142 -12.91 -5.29 8.63
C ARG A 142 -13.28 -5.21 7.15
N LEU A 143 -14.00 -6.20 6.61
CA LEU A 143 -14.48 -6.17 5.23
C LEU A 143 -15.44 -5.01 4.98
N VAL A 144 -16.37 -4.76 5.90
CA VAL A 144 -17.29 -3.61 5.81
C VAL A 144 -16.55 -2.29 5.96
N ALA A 145 -15.51 -2.24 6.80
CA ALA A 145 -14.66 -1.06 6.94
C ALA A 145 -13.93 -0.74 5.63
N LEU A 146 -13.34 -1.75 4.98
CA LEU A 146 -12.68 -1.60 3.68
C LEU A 146 -13.64 -1.08 2.59
N ASP A 147 -14.86 -1.60 2.53
CA ASP A 147 -15.89 -1.17 1.57
C ASP A 147 -16.34 0.30 1.78
N ARG A 148 -16.09 0.86 2.96
CA ARG A 148 -16.46 2.23 3.33
C ARG A 148 -15.27 3.19 3.44
N ILE A 149 -14.08 2.73 3.13
CA ILE A 149 -12.84 3.51 3.33
C ILE A 149 -12.83 4.80 2.51
N ASP A 150 -13.48 4.81 1.34
CA ASP A 150 -13.60 5.98 0.47
C ASP A 150 -14.30 7.15 1.17
N GLY A 151 -15.40 6.86 1.86
CA GLY A 151 -16.12 7.86 2.64
C GLY A 151 -15.32 8.38 3.83
N LEU A 152 -14.45 7.54 4.41
CA LEU A 152 -13.55 7.92 5.49
C LEU A 152 -12.41 8.81 4.99
N VAL A 153 -11.77 8.45 3.90
CA VAL A 153 -10.70 9.26 3.28
C VAL A 153 -11.22 10.63 2.89
N GLU A 154 -12.40 10.72 2.30
CA GLU A 154 -13.04 12.00 1.97
C GLU A 154 -13.36 12.84 3.22
N LEU A 155 -13.79 12.21 4.31
CA LEU A 155 -14.07 12.89 5.57
C LEU A 155 -12.81 13.44 6.23
N LEU A 156 -11.72 12.67 6.23
CA LEU A 156 -10.46 13.01 6.87
C LEU A 156 -9.62 14.03 6.07
N SER A 157 -9.90 14.16 4.77
CA SER A 157 -9.23 15.13 3.88
C SER A 157 -9.83 16.55 3.90
N ARG A 158 -10.90 16.76 4.67
CA ARG A 158 -11.58 18.07 4.86
C ARG A 158 -11.13 18.78 6.12
#